data_91783be908f5590a64fc074ee2aa36bf
#
_entry.id   91783be908f5590a64fc074ee2aa36bf
#
_cell.length_a   1.000
_cell.length_b   1.000
_cell.length_c   1.000
_cell.angle_alpha   90.00
_cell.angle_beta   90.00
_cell.angle_gamma   90.00
#
_symmetry.space_group_name_H-M   'P 1'
#
loop_
_entity.id
_entity.type
_entity.pdbx_description
1 polymer ?
#
loop_
_entity_poly.entity_id
_entity_poly.type
_entity_poly.pdbx_seq_one_letter_code
_entity_poly.pdbx_strand_id
1 'polypeptide(L)'
;MEISNSDEKFTPTVDWIAEKYFELNEWLFNGKLGNCLFEVYTSGKGMERSLGHFRFTGTGVKYNKRTRRMYWVDPVYHNSLEVHINAANFVKYTKPMIGLNGNYKRTEHMWLNTLVHEMCHYYTYMNGQVPVQAHGTEFRQIGQIVGIRSNGVFDIKRLCDAENIGELDGEIAAKRQARDDKKKNNMTALLVFRNNGDIQLITTTSQEVIQKVVDDNNKLICKRVISTNDIGYIEYLWSLGYKHNMRTYRYWPVQGKDLVDEIKNYDFTVLKGEPMNEAYQFTNEDIKLMVEMVLDRIKGEDNLVDITPDMILSDDSFKN
;
A
#
# COMPACT_ATOMS: atom_id res chain seq x y z
N MET A 1 -28.68 9.62 -16.31
CA MET A 1 -27.71 8.63 -16.84
C MET A 1 -28.20 7.25 -16.43
N GLU A 2 -28.48 6.39 -17.39
CA GLU A 2 -28.71 4.96 -17.13
C GLU A 2 -27.37 4.25 -17.15
N ILE A 3 -27.01 3.58 -16.06
CA ILE A 3 -25.81 2.75 -15.99
C ILE A 3 -26.23 1.34 -16.38
N SER A 4 -25.59 0.80 -17.39
CA SER A 4 -25.83 -0.58 -17.81
C SER A 4 -25.41 -1.54 -16.69
N ASN A 5 -26.33 -2.41 -16.30
CA ASN A 5 -26.04 -3.54 -15.40
C ASN A 5 -25.50 -4.76 -16.17
N SER A 6 -24.91 -4.54 -17.35
CA SER A 6 -24.31 -5.61 -18.13
C SER A 6 -23.05 -6.12 -17.42
N ASP A 7 -22.95 -7.43 -17.31
CA ASP A 7 -21.73 -8.12 -16.83
C ASP A 7 -20.64 -8.18 -17.91
N GLU A 8 -20.91 -7.63 -19.10
CA GLU A 8 -19.95 -7.56 -20.17
C GLU A 8 -18.73 -6.72 -19.77
N LYS A 9 -17.55 -7.30 -19.91
CA LYS A 9 -16.29 -6.66 -19.57
C LYS A 9 -15.59 -6.17 -20.82
N PHE A 10 -15.16 -4.92 -20.81
CA PHE A 10 -14.46 -4.28 -21.92
C PHE A 10 -13.28 -3.44 -21.43
N THR A 11 -12.43 -3.02 -22.35
CA THR A 11 -11.40 -2.00 -22.13
C THR A 11 -11.93 -0.67 -22.66
N PRO A 12 -11.89 0.42 -21.88
CA PRO A 12 -12.45 1.69 -22.32
C PRO A 12 -11.63 2.29 -23.47
N THR A 13 -12.29 3.11 -24.27
CA THR A 13 -11.63 3.98 -25.27
C THR A 13 -11.52 5.40 -24.73
N VAL A 14 -10.68 6.22 -25.36
CA VAL A 14 -10.56 7.64 -25.01
C VAL A 14 -11.90 8.37 -25.22
N ASP A 15 -12.60 8.05 -26.31
CA ASP A 15 -13.90 8.65 -26.62
C ASP A 15 -14.95 8.27 -25.59
N TRP A 16 -14.99 7.01 -25.16
CA TRP A 16 -15.87 6.57 -24.08
C TRP A 16 -15.59 7.32 -22.77
N ILE A 17 -14.30 7.50 -22.41
CA ILE A 17 -13.94 8.23 -21.18
C ILE A 17 -14.42 9.68 -21.31
N ALA A 18 -14.23 10.32 -22.45
CA ALA A 18 -14.65 11.70 -22.66
C ALA A 18 -16.17 11.85 -22.55
N GLU A 19 -16.94 10.99 -23.23
CA GLU A 19 -18.40 10.99 -23.16
C GLU A 19 -18.89 10.84 -21.71
N LYS A 20 -18.40 9.81 -21.02
CA LYS A 20 -18.81 9.53 -19.64
C LYS A 20 -18.35 10.60 -18.65
N TYR A 21 -17.20 11.23 -18.89
CA TYR A 21 -16.75 12.36 -18.09
C TYR A 21 -17.72 13.53 -18.12
N PHE A 22 -18.19 13.93 -19.29
CA PHE A 22 -19.13 15.05 -19.40
C PHE A 22 -20.48 14.73 -18.77
N GLU A 23 -21.02 13.54 -18.99
CA GLU A 23 -22.26 13.09 -18.35
C GLU A 23 -22.15 13.09 -16.80
N LEU A 24 -21.06 12.51 -16.29
CA LEU A 24 -20.80 12.44 -14.84
C LEU A 24 -20.52 13.82 -14.22
N ASN A 25 -19.85 14.71 -14.97
CA ASN A 25 -19.58 16.06 -14.52
C ASN A 25 -20.88 16.84 -14.30
N GLU A 26 -21.80 16.78 -15.25
CA GLU A 26 -23.11 17.43 -15.09
C GLU A 26 -23.90 16.81 -13.92
N TRP A 27 -23.95 15.48 -13.86
CA TRP A 27 -24.73 14.80 -12.85
C TRP A 27 -24.17 14.95 -11.42
N LEU A 28 -22.88 14.66 -11.23
CA LEU A 28 -22.28 14.52 -9.89
C LEU A 28 -21.56 15.78 -9.41
N PHE A 29 -21.05 16.61 -10.33
CA PHE A 29 -20.27 17.78 -10.01
C PHE A 29 -20.92 19.11 -10.42
N ASN A 30 -22.15 19.05 -10.96
CA ASN A 30 -22.92 20.22 -11.43
C ASN A 30 -22.16 21.03 -12.51
N GLY A 31 -21.49 20.35 -13.43
CA GLY A 31 -20.71 20.96 -14.49
C GLY A 31 -19.46 21.75 -14.01
N LYS A 32 -19.04 21.58 -12.76
CA LYS A 32 -17.96 22.39 -12.17
C LYS A 32 -16.56 21.98 -12.61
N LEU A 33 -16.37 20.75 -13.08
CA LEU A 33 -15.08 20.30 -13.59
C LEU A 33 -14.86 20.91 -14.98
N GLY A 34 -13.65 21.43 -15.20
CA GLY A 34 -13.29 22.02 -16.48
C GLY A 34 -12.88 20.96 -17.52
N ASN A 35 -12.36 21.43 -18.64
CA ASN A 35 -11.84 20.54 -19.68
C ASN A 35 -10.69 19.69 -19.13
N CYS A 36 -10.67 18.43 -19.54
CA CYS A 36 -9.69 17.44 -19.14
C CYS A 36 -9.19 16.70 -20.38
N LEU A 37 -7.92 16.31 -20.37
CA LEU A 37 -7.38 15.38 -21.34
C LEU A 37 -7.64 13.94 -20.87
N PHE A 38 -7.79 13.04 -21.79
CA PHE A 38 -8.06 11.63 -21.48
C PHE A 38 -7.04 10.71 -22.13
N GLU A 39 -6.67 9.65 -21.44
CA GLU A 39 -5.82 8.61 -22.01
C GLU A 39 -6.23 7.21 -21.53
N VAL A 40 -5.95 6.23 -22.39
CA VAL A 40 -5.94 4.82 -22.00
C VAL A 40 -4.50 4.37 -22.05
N TYR A 41 -3.95 4.02 -20.89
CA TYR A 41 -2.54 3.65 -20.79
C TYR A 41 -2.38 2.12 -20.57
N THR A 42 -1.37 1.54 -21.20
CA THR A 42 -1.04 0.11 -21.09
C THR A 42 0.34 -0.13 -20.51
N SER A 43 1.16 0.92 -20.40
CA SER A 43 2.53 0.83 -19.87
C SER A 43 2.90 2.06 -19.08
N GLY A 44 3.79 1.89 -18.10
CA GLY A 44 4.35 2.97 -17.31
C GLY A 44 4.94 2.47 -16.01
N LYS A 45 6.18 2.86 -15.69
CA LYS A 45 6.84 2.48 -14.43
C LYS A 45 6.00 2.95 -13.24
N GLY A 46 5.50 2.00 -12.45
CA GLY A 46 4.74 2.26 -11.21
C GLY A 46 3.22 2.40 -11.41
N MET A 47 2.72 2.53 -12.64
CA MET A 47 1.28 2.67 -12.93
C MET A 47 0.59 1.34 -13.28
N GLU A 48 1.33 0.26 -13.43
CA GLU A 48 0.81 -1.06 -13.82
C GLU A 48 -0.23 -1.63 -12.84
N ARG A 49 -0.24 -1.15 -11.60
CA ARG A 49 -1.18 -1.58 -10.54
C ARG A 49 -2.31 -0.60 -10.29
N SER A 50 -2.25 0.59 -10.87
CA SER A 50 -3.29 1.60 -10.75
C SER A 50 -4.36 1.33 -11.80
N LEU A 51 -5.63 1.40 -11.42
CA LEU A 51 -6.76 1.25 -12.34
C LEU A 51 -7.05 2.54 -13.10
N GLY A 52 -6.73 3.67 -12.50
CA GLY A 52 -6.81 4.99 -13.05
C GLY A 52 -5.78 5.93 -12.42
N HIS A 53 -5.67 7.13 -12.96
CA HIS A 53 -4.92 8.21 -12.34
C HIS A 53 -5.44 9.57 -12.79
N PHE A 54 -5.36 10.52 -11.88
CA PHE A 54 -5.48 11.93 -12.19
C PHE A 54 -4.09 12.58 -12.11
N ARG A 55 -3.73 13.35 -13.11
CA ARG A 55 -2.53 14.15 -13.13
C ARG A 55 -2.78 15.50 -13.79
N PHE A 56 -1.94 16.47 -13.51
CA PHE A 56 -1.94 17.74 -14.19
C PHE A 56 -0.53 18.26 -14.40
N THR A 57 -0.35 19.07 -15.42
CA THR A 57 0.88 19.80 -15.66
C THR A 57 0.56 21.27 -15.73
N GLY A 58 1.48 22.13 -15.27
CA GLY A 58 1.32 23.56 -15.32
C GLY A 58 2.67 24.26 -15.28
N THR A 59 2.93 25.16 -16.23
CA THR A 59 4.15 25.98 -16.22
C THR A 59 3.99 27.05 -15.15
N GLY A 60 4.94 27.14 -14.23
CA GLY A 60 4.92 28.14 -13.15
C GLY A 60 4.00 27.81 -11.97
N VAL A 61 3.32 26.66 -11.94
CA VAL A 61 2.55 26.26 -10.76
C VAL A 61 3.49 25.88 -9.63
N LYS A 62 3.33 26.52 -8.48
CA LYS A 62 4.11 26.30 -7.26
C LYS A 62 3.20 25.91 -6.10
N TYR A 63 3.75 25.18 -5.16
CA TYR A 63 3.08 24.74 -3.95
C TYR A 63 3.67 25.42 -2.71
N ASN A 64 2.81 26.06 -1.91
CA ASN A 64 3.18 26.59 -0.61
C ASN A 64 2.91 25.56 0.49
N LYS A 65 3.97 25.02 1.09
CA LYS A 65 3.89 24.00 2.13
C LYS A 65 3.16 24.46 3.40
N ARG A 66 3.27 25.77 3.72
CA ARG A 66 2.66 26.34 4.94
C ARG A 66 1.15 26.48 4.82
N THR A 67 0.66 27.01 3.68
CA THR A 67 -0.76 27.24 3.45
C THR A 67 -1.45 26.05 2.78
N ARG A 68 -0.68 25.06 2.31
CA ARG A 68 -1.15 23.91 1.53
C ARG A 68 -1.95 24.32 0.30
N ARG A 69 -1.54 25.43 -0.34
CA ARG A 69 -2.20 25.98 -1.52
C ARG A 69 -1.25 26.04 -2.69
N MET A 70 -1.82 25.91 -3.88
CA MET A 70 -1.11 26.08 -5.14
C MET A 70 -1.23 27.54 -5.61
N TYR A 71 -0.14 28.00 -6.20
CA TYR A 71 -0.06 29.31 -6.84
C TYR A 71 0.42 29.16 -8.26
N TRP A 72 -0.07 30.00 -9.15
CA TRP A 72 0.54 30.20 -10.43
C TRP A 72 1.44 31.43 -10.37
N VAL A 73 2.66 31.30 -10.84
CA VAL A 73 3.66 32.37 -10.91
C VAL A 73 3.95 32.61 -12.38
N ASP A 74 3.80 33.84 -12.83
CA ASP A 74 4.10 34.20 -14.20
C ASP A 74 5.58 33.90 -14.51
N PRO A 75 5.90 33.08 -15.52
CA PRO A 75 7.27 32.74 -15.86
C PRO A 75 8.06 33.92 -16.43
N VAL A 76 7.39 34.96 -16.95
CA VAL A 76 8.03 36.13 -17.55
C VAL A 76 8.41 37.17 -16.50
N TYR A 77 7.58 37.36 -15.48
CA TYR A 77 7.74 38.45 -14.50
C TYR A 77 8.23 37.95 -13.12
N HIS A 78 8.80 36.81 -13.00
CA HIS A 78 9.40 36.13 -11.85
C HIS A 78 9.02 36.55 -10.41
N ASN A 79 8.48 37.74 -10.18
CA ASN A 79 8.21 38.29 -8.84
C ASN A 79 6.87 39.04 -8.70
N SER A 80 6.03 39.12 -9.71
CA SER A 80 5.01 40.19 -9.68
C SER A 80 3.58 39.79 -9.38
N LEU A 81 3.15 38.59 -9.67
CA LEU A 81 1.75 38.20 -9.45
C LEU A 81 1.64 36.70 -9.11
N GLU A 82 1.65 36.41 -7.84
CA GLU A 82 1.15 35.09 -7.40
C GLU A 82 -0.36 35.06 -7.57
N VAL A 83 -0.84 34.33 -8.56
CA VAL A 83 -2.28 34.10 -8.74
C VAL A 83 -2.62 32.84 -7.98
N HIS A 84 -3.49 32.97 -6.99
CA HIS A 84 -3.98 31.84 -6.24
C HIS A 84 -4.73 30.85 -7.15
N ILE A 85 -4.37 29.59 -7.15
CA ILE A 85 -5.05 28.55 -7.93
C ILE A 85 -6.39 28.22 -7.26
N ASN A 86 -7.46 28.60 -7.94
CA ASN A 86 -8.84 28.24 -7.64
C ASN A 86 -9.45 27.52 -8.84
N ALA A 87 -10.72 27.18 -8.81
CA ALA A 87 -11.39 26.45 -9.87
C ALA A 87 -11.18 27.08 -11.27
N ALA A 88 -11.32 28.39 -11.40
CA ALA A 88 -11.14 29.08 -12.68
C ALA A 88 -9.68 29.13 -13.12
N ASN A 89 -8.77 29.43 -12.18
CA ASN A 89 -7.35 29.50 -12.45
C ASN A 89 -6.72 28.13 -12.70
N PHE A 90 -7.19 27.05 -12.04
CA PHE A 90 -6.67 25.72 -12.25
C PHE A 90 -6.80 25.30 -13.72
N VAL A 91 -7.99 25.45 -14.30
CA VAL A 91 -8.25 25.11 -15.70
C VAL A 91 -7.46 26.01 -16.66
N LYS A 92 -7.27 27.30 -16.30
CA LYS A 92 -6.52 28.25 -17.11
C LYS A 92 -5.02 27.97 -17.15
N TYR A 93 -4.41 27.58 -16.02
CA TYR A 93 -2.97 27.50 -15.88
C TYR A 93 -2.43 26.04 -15.82
N THR A 94 -3.32 25.04 -15.83
CA THR A 94 -2.92 23.64 -15.82
C THR A 94 -3.56 22.90 -16.99
N LYS A 95 -2.99 21.73 -17.29
CA LYS A 95 -3.57 20.75 -18.21
C LYS A 95 -3.91 19.51 -17.40
N PRO A 96 -5.14 19.40 -16.88
CA PRO A 96 -5.59 18.22 -16.16
C PRO A 96 -5.77 17.05 -17.12
N MET A 97 -5.46 15.85 -16.64
CA MET A 97 -5.58 14.62 -17.40
C MET A 97 -6.08 13.49 -16.51
N ILE A 98 -7.02 12.72 -16.99
CA ILE A 98 -7.49 11.47 -16.42
C ILE A 98 -7.10 10.32 -17.33
N GLY A 99 -6.45 9.32 -16.76
CA GLY A 99 -6.07 8.09 -17.45
C GLY A 99 -6.74 6.87 -16.84
N LEU A 100 -7.17 5.93 -17.68
CA LEU A 100 -7.63 4.62 -17.27
C LEU A 100 -6.69 3.51 -17.79
N ASN A 101 -6.55 2.44 -17.01
CA ASN A 101 -5.59 1.38 -17.31
C ASN A 101 -6.17 0.36 -18.30
N GLY A 102 -5.76 0.48 -19.56
CA GLY A 102 -6.18 -0.41 -20.65
C GLY A 102 -5.71 -1.86 -20.55
N ASN A 103 -4.93 -2.23 -19.55
CA ASN A 103 -4.53 -3.61 -19.30
C ASN A 103 -5.63 -4.46 -18.64
N TYR A 104 -6.76 -3.84 -18.28
CA TYR A 104 -7.86 -4.52 -17.60
C TYR A 104 -9.12 -4.52 -18.46
N LYS A 105 -9.90 -5.61 -18.36
CA LYS A 105 -11.28 -5.68 -18.81
C LYS A 105 -12.18 -5.63 -17.56
N ARG A 106 -13.16 -4.71 -17.58
CA ARG A 106 -14.05 -4.46 -16.43
C ARG A 106 -15.44 -4.13 -16.93
N THR A 107 -16.44 -4.33 -16.08
CA THR A 107 -17.81 -3.89 -16.42
C THR A 107 -17.88 -2.36 -16.49
N GLU A 108 -18.93 -1.85 -17.14
CA GLU A 108 -19.14 -0.41 -17.25
C GLU A 108 -19.17 0.26 -15.87
N HIS A 109 -19.92 -0.29 -14.93
CA HIS A 109 -20.02 0.25 -13.58
C HIS A 109 -18.66 0.33 -12.87
N MET A 110 -17.80 -0.68 -12.99
CA MET A 110 -16.46 -0.67 -12.43
C MET A 110 -15.59 0.44 -13.04
N TRP A 111 -15.71 0.67 -14.37
CA TRP A 111 -14.98 1.74 -15.05
C TRP A 111 -15.48 3.12 -14.63
N LEU A 112 -16.80 3.30 -14.56
CA LEU A 112 -17.42 4.54 -14.11
C LEU A 112 -17.01 4.88 -12.68
N ASN A 113 -16.99 3.90 -11.77
CA ASN A 113 -16.54 4.11 -10.40
C ASN A 113 -15.06 4.58 -10.33
N THR A 114 -14.18 4.02 -11.18
CA THR A 114 -12.80 4.49 -11.27
C THR A 114 -12.72 5.88 -11.88
N LEU A 115 -13.47 6.17 -12.94
CA LEU A 115 -13.50 7.50 -13.55
C LEU A 115 -13.96 8.56 -12.54
N VAL A 116 -15.03 8.30 -11.81
CA VAL A 116 -15.54 9.19 -10.75
C VAL A 116 -14.52 9.38 -9.63
N HIS A 117 -13.77 8.33 -9.27
CA HIS A 117 -12.67 8.44 -8.31
C HIS A 117 -11.61 9.46 -8.77
N GLU A 118 -11.18 9.38 -10.03
CA GLU A 118 -10.20 10.32 -10.58
C GLU A 118 -10.80 11.74 -10.73
N MET A 119 -12.09 11.85 -11.03
CA MET A 119 -12.81 13.13 -11.03
C MET A 119 -12.87 13.77 -9.62
N CYS A 120 -12.99 12.98 -8.56
CA CYS A 120 -12.87 13.47 -7.18
C CYS A 120 -11.49 14.06 -6.90
N HIS A 121 -10.40 13.46 -7.41
CA HIS A 121 -9.08 14.05 -7.35
C HIS A 121 -9.03 15.36 -8.09
N TYR A 122 -9.56 15.41 -9.33
CA TYR A 122 -9.60 16.64 -10.10
C TYR A 122 -10.32 17.75 -9.32
N TYR A 123 -11.49 17.48 -8.77
CA TYR A 123 -12.25 18.47 -7.99
C TYR A 123 -11.45 19.01 -6.81
N THR A 124 -10.76 18.14 -6.07
CA THR A 124 -9.93 18.53 -4.93
C THR A 124 -8.81 19.50 -5.34
N TYR A 125 -8.07 19.16 -6.40
CA TYR A 125 -6.97 20.01 -6.88
C TYR A 125 -7.45 21.29 -7.56
N MET A 126 -8.57 21.26 -8.26
CA MET A 126 -9.16 22.42 -8.94
C MET A 126 -9.45 23.56 -7.96
N ASN A 127 -9.77 23.25 -6.71
CA ASN A 127 -9.95 24.25 -5.65
C ASN A 127 -8.62 24.78 -5.07
N GLY A 128 -7.49 24.43 -5.65
CA GLY A 128 -6.16 24.91 -5.27
C GLY A 128 -5.64 24.34 -3.95
N GLN A 129 -6.34 23.38 -3.36
CA GLN A 129 -5.91 22.72 -2.14
C GLN A 129 -5.13 21.44 -2.48
N VAL A 130 -3.89 21.38 -1.99
CA VAL A 130 -3.09 20.16 -2.08
C VAL A 130 -3.32 19.35 -0.81
N PRO A 131 -3.95 18.18 -0.91
CA PRO A 131 -4.20 17.34 0.26
C PRO A 131 -2.87 16.85 0.85
N VAL A 132 -2.81 16.69 2.18
CA VAL A 132 -1.64 16.06 2.85
C VAL A 132 -1.44 14.63 2.35
N GLN A 133 -2.55 13.96 2.12
CA GLN A 133 -2.60 12.63 1.53
C GLN A 133 -3.58 12.66 0.36
N ALA A 134 -3.25 12.00 -0.74
CA ALA A 134 -4.08 11.96 -1.93
C ALA A 134 -5.54 11.58 -1.65
N HIS A 135 -5.75 10.64 -0.71
CA HIS A 135 -7.07 10.19 -0.25
C HIS A 135 -7.36 10.69 1.18
N GLY A 136 -6.98 11.93 1.48
CA GLY A 136 -7.19 12.56 2.78
C GLY A 136 -8.64 12.99 3.03
N THR A 137 -8.81 13.92 3.96
CA THR A 137 -10.13 14.42 4.39
C THR A 137 -10.91 15.05 3.24
N GLU A 138 -10.26 15.88 2.44
CA GLU A 138 -10.83 16.58 1.30
C GLU A 138 -11.39 15.61 0.26
N PHE A 139 -10.60 14.60 -0.12
CA PHE A 139 -11.04 13.56 -1.05
C PHE A 139 -12.24 12.78 -0.52
N ARG A 140 -12.20 12.38 0.76
CA ARG A 140 -13.31 11.63 1.38
C ARG A 140 -14.61 12.42 1.43
N GLN A 141 -14.53 13.72 1.72
CA GLN A 141 -15.71 14.61 1.71
C GLN A 141 -16.35 14.68 0.31
N ILE A 142 -15.53 14.81 -0.74
CA ILE A 142 -16.02 14.80 -2.12
C ILE A 142 -16.63 13.43 -2.46
N GLY A 143 -15.99 12.34 -2.08
CA GLY A 143 -16.53 10.99 -2.28
C GLY A 143 -17.88 10.79 -1.60
N GLN A 144 -18.08 11.30 -0.39
CA GLN A 144 -19.37 11.27 0.31
C GLN A 144 -20.45 12.07 -0.43
N ILE A 145 -20.11 13.28 -0.92
CA ILE A 145 -21.03 14.11 -1.71
C ILE A 145 -21.45 13.37 -2.99
N VAL A 146 -20.52 12.74 -3.67
CA VAL A 146 -20.77 11.92 -4.86
C VAL A 146 -21.69 10.75 -4.54
N GLY A 147 -21.44 10.03 -3.44
CA GLY A 147 -22.28 8.93 -2.97
C GLY A 147 -23.73 9.37 -2.74
N ILE A 148 -23.94 10.51 -2.08
CA ILE A 148 -25.27 11.09 -1.85
C ILE A 148 -25.93 11.47 -3.18
N ARG A 149 -25.24 12.17 -4.07
CA ARG A 149 -25.78 12.64 -5.37
C ARG A 149 -26.13 11.49 -6.30
N SER A 150 -25.38 10.40 -6.22
CA SER A 150 -25.64 9.20 -7.01
C SER A 150 -26.67 8.25 -6.38
N ASN A 151 -27.27 8.60 -5.24
CA ASN A 151 -28.15 7.70 -4.46
C ASN A 151 -27.47 6.36 -4.14
N GLY A 152 -26.18 6.39 -3.80
CA GLY A 152 -25.41 5.20 -3.45
C GLY A 152 -24.90 4.36 -4.62
N VAL A 153 -25.11 4.81 -5.87
CA VAL A 153 -24.61 4.11 -7.07
C VAL A 153 -23.07 4.06 -7.07
N PHE A 154 -22.41 5.14 -6.63
CA PHE A 154 -20.96 5.21 -6.52
C PHE A 154 -20.52 5.23 -5.06
N ASP A 155 -19.68 4.26 -4.68
CA ASP A 155 -18.99 4.20 -3.39
C ASP A 155 -17.50 4.49 -3.59
N ILE A 156 -17.10 5.74 -3.39
CA ILE A 156 -15.75 6.20 -3.67
C ILE A 156 -14.83 5.91 -2.50
N LYS A 157 -14.13 4.78 -2.58
CA LYS A 157 -13.16 4.31 -1.60
C LYS A 157 -11.73 4.69 -1.99
N ARG A 158 -10.84 4.67 -1.01
CA ARG A 158 -9.40 4.84 -1.23
C ARG A 158 -8.79 3.76 -2.12
N LEU A 159 -9.21 2.53 -1.92
CA LEU A 159 -8.76 1.35 -2.65
C LEU A 159 -9.96 0.64 -3.25
N CYS A 160 -9.77 0.10 -4.43
CA CYS A 160 -10.75 -0.79 -5.05
C CYS A 160 -10.76 -2.12 -4.28
N ASP A 161 -11.95 -2.63 -4.01
CA ASP A 161 -12.12 -3.96 -3.43
C ASP A 161 -11.58 -5.02 -4.42
N ALA A 162 -11.08 -6.15 -3.91
CA ALA A 162 -10.47 -7.19 -4.72
C ALA A 162 -11.41 -7.70 -5.85
N GLU A 163 -12.70 -7.77 -5.56
CA GLU A 163 -13.76 -8.19 -6.48
C GLU A 163 -13.95 -7.20 -7.63
N ASN A 164 -13.61 -5.93 -7.40
CA ASN A 164 -13.80 -4.84 -8.35
C ASN A 164 -12.53 -4.49 -9.17
N ILE A 165 -11.46 -5.29 -9.06
CA ILE A 165 -10.23 -5.03 -9.82
C ILE A 165 -10.45 -5.29 -11.32
N GLY A 166 -11.24 -6.31 -11.67
CA GLY A 166 -11.46 -6.72 -13.05
C GLY A 166 -10.46 -7.79 -13.51
N GLU A 167 -10.55 -8.13 -14.80
CA GLU A 167 -9.69 -9.13 -15.43
C GLU A 167 -8.48 -8.48 -16.08
N LEU A 168 -7.31 -8.94 -15.70
CA LEU A 168 -6.06 -8.51 -16.33
C LEU A 168 -5.87 -9.26 -17.65
N ASP A 169 -5.41 -8.56 -18.68
CA ASP A 169 -5.03 -9.18 -19.95
C ASP A 169 -4.10 -10.39 -19.74
N GLY A 170 -4.39 -11.51 -20.42
CA GLY A 170 -3.74 -12.78 -20.18
C GLY A 170 -2.21 -12.77 -20.37
N GLU A 171 -1.70 -12.06 -21.37
CA GLU A 171 -0.27 -11.90 -21.58
C GLU A 171 0.38 -11.08 -20.46
N ILE A 172 -0.32 -10.04 -20.00
CA ILE A 172 0.16 -9.17 -18.93
C ILE A 172 0.11 -9.91 -17.60
N ALA A 173 -0.94 -10.71 -17.38
CA ALA A 173 -1.05 -11.59 -16.22
C ALA A 173 0.12 -12.58 -16.18
N ALA A 174 0.43 -13.25 -17.28
CA ALA A 174 1.57 -14.17 -17.40
C ALA A 174 2.91 -13.47 -17.16
N LYS A 175 3.12 -12.29 -17.74
CA LYS A 175 4.34 -11.48 -17.50
C LYS A 175 4.47 -11.04 -16.03
N ARG A 176 3.35 -10.71 -15.37
CA ARG A 176 3.35 -10.38 -13.93
C ARG A 176 3.69 -11.60 -13.10
N GLN A 177 3.06 -12.75 -13.39
CA GLN A 177 3.32 -13.98 -12.66
C GLN A 177 4.80 -14.37 -12.78
N ALA A 178 5.35 -14.40 -14.00
CA ALA A 178 6.76 -14.69 -14.22
C ALA A 178 7.71 -13.73 -13.48
N ARG A 179 7.35 -12.45 -13.39
CA ARG A 179 8.12 -11.46 -12.63
C ARG A 179 8.02 -11.68 -11.11
N ASP A 180 6.84 -12.03 -10.63
CA ASP A 180 6.62 -12.30 -9.21
C ASP A 180 7.31 -13.62 -8.83
N ASP A 181 7.28 -14.64 -9.67
CA ASP A 181 8.03 -15.90 -9.49
C ASP A 181 9.55 -15.64 -9.48
N LYS A 182 10.04 -14.82 -10.40
CA LYS A 182 11.45 -14.40 -10.38
C LYS A 182 11.83 -13.66 -9.10
N LYS A 183 10.92 -12.85 -8.54
CA LYS A 183 11.17 -12.19 -7.26
C LYS A 183 11.18 -13.17 -6.10
N LYS A 184 10.22 -14.10 -6.06
CA LYS A 184 10.17 -15.14 -5.04
C LYS A 184 11.47 -15.95 -5.05
N ASN A 185 11.89 -16.42 -6.22
CA ASN A 185 13.08 -17.24 -6.40
C ASN A 185 14.40 -16.56 -5.98
N ASN A 186 14.42 -15.22 -5.97
CA ASN A 186 15.59 -14.43 -5.55
C ASN A 186 15.40 -13.78 -4.17
N MET A 187 14.29 -14.05 -3.49
CA MET A 187 14.01 -13.45 -2.20
C MET A 187 14.71 -14.19 -1.08
N THR A 188 15.28 -13.45 -0.16
CA THR A 188 15.77 -13.94 1.11
C THR A 188 14.90 -13.38 2.23
N ALA A 189 14.44 -14.24 3.11
CA ALA A 189 13.80 -13.84 4.35
C ALA A 189 14.83 -13.86 5.48
N LEU A 190 14.87 -12.79 6.26
CA LEU A 190 15.71 -12.66 7.44
C LEU A 190 14.81 -12.59 8.67
N LEU A 191 15.06 -13.42 9.65
CA LEU A 191 14.46 -13.31 10.98
C LEU A 191 15.53 -12.76 11.94
N VAL A 192 15.22 -11.62 12.52
CA VAL A 192 16.11 -10.89 13.42
C VAL A 192 15.54 -11.02 14.84
N PHE A 193 16.23 -11.78 15.66
CA PHE A 193 15.90 -11.94 17.08
C PHE A 193 16.62 -10.87 17.88
N ARG A 194 15.86 -10.03 18.57
CA ARG A 194 16.37 -8.96 19.42
C ARG A 194 16.60 -9.42 20.85
N ASN A 195 17.45 -8.72 21.57
CA ASN A 195 17.68 -8.98 22.99
C ASN A 195 16.47 -8.72 23.89
N ASN A 196 15.54 -7.88 23.42
CA ASN A 196 14.26 -7.64 24.11
C ASN A 196 13.18 -8.69 23.80
N GLY A 197 13.54 -9.78 23.10
CA GLY A 197 12.62 -10.85 22.72
C GLY A 197 11.81 -10.60 21.45
N ASP A 198 11.83 -9.39 20.87
CA ASP A 198 11.13 -9.12 19.62
C ASP A 198 11.75 -9.90 18.46
N ILE A 199 10.90 -10.45 17.63
CA ILE A 199 11.30 -11.07 16.36
C ILE A 199 10.83 -10.17 15.22
N GLN A 200 11.72 -9.91 14.29
CA GLN A 200 11.44 -9.06 13.15
C GLN A 200 11.74 -9.78 11.87
N LEU A 201 10.82 -9.67 10.91
CA LEU A 201 10.96 -10.22 9.58
C LEU A 201 11.42 -9.14 8.61
N ILE A 202 12.41 -9.46 7.79
CA ILE A 202 12.84 -8.66 6.64
C ILE A 202 12.83 -9.56 5.43
N THR A 203 12.17 -9.13 4.36
CA THR A 203 12.24 -9.82 3.06
C THR A 203 12.98 -8.94 2.06
N THR A 204 14.01 -9.46 1.41
CA THR A 204 14.83 -8.68 0.48
C THR A 204 15.42 -9.54 -0.63
N THR A 205 15.75 -8.90 -1.75
CA THR A 205 16.58 -9.48 -2.83
C THR A 205 17.96 -8.84 -2.88
N SER A 206 18.28 -7.95 -1.92
CA SER A 206 19.53 -7.18 -1.91
C SER A 206 20.51 -7.73 -0.90
N GLN A 207 21.66 -8.16 -1.37
CA GLN A 207 22.78 -8.60 -0.52
C GLN A 207 23.30 -7.45 0.38
N GLU A 208 23.25 -6.20 -0.10
CA GLU A 208 23.61 -5.03 0.71
C GLU A 208 22.71 -4.86 1.93
N VAL A 209 21.41 -5.16 1.78
CA VAL A 209 20.47 -5.11 2.91
C VAL A 209 20.77 -6.23 3.89
N ILE A 210 21.07 -7.45 3.41
CA ILE A 210 21.44 -8.57 4.26
C ILE A 210 22.69 -8.21 5.07
N GLN A 211 23.74 -7.72 4.40
CA GLN A 211 24.99 -7.35 5.05
C GLN A 211 24.77 -6.25 6.10
N LYS A 212 23.99 -5.21 5.77
CA LYS A 212 23.65 -4.15 6.72
C LYS A 212 22.94 -4.66 7.96
N VAL A 213 22.05 -5.63 7.82
CA VAL A 213 21.34 -6.25 8.96
C VAL A 213 22.31 -7.01 9.85
N VAL A 214 23.26 -7.73 9.24
CA VAL A 214 24.27 -8.50 9.97
C VAL A 214 25.27 -7.57 10.68
N ASP A 215 25.68 -6.48 10.02
CA ASP A 215 26.70 -5.54 10.49
C ASP A 215 26.13 -4.49 11.49
N ASP A 216 24.81 -4.27 11.51
CA ASP A 216 24.20 -3.22 12.32
C ASP A 216 24.23 -3.56 13.82
N ASN A 217 25.40 -3.34 14.43
CA ASN A 217 25.61 -3.56 15.87
C ASN A 217 25.05 -2.45 16.75
N ASN A 218 24.75 -1.25 16.20
CA ASN A 218 24.50 -0.05 17.00
C ASN A 218 23.01 0.29 17.18
N LYS A 219 22.14 -0.13 16.26
CA LYS A 219 20.69 0.20 16.31
C LYS A 219 19.81 -0.97 16.69
N LEU A 220 20.32 -2.17 16.56
CA LEU A 220 19.61 -3.41 16.85
C LEU A 220 20.50 -4.23 17.75
N ILE A 221 20.25 -4.18 19.04
CA ILE A 221 20.81 -5.16 19.96
C ILE A 221 20.18 -6.51 19.57
N CYS A 222 20.84 -7.16 18.62
CA CYS A 222 20.34 -8.33 17.94
C CYS A 222 21.09 -9.55 18.47
N LYS A 223 20.35 -10.47 19.10
CA LYS A 223 20.90 -11.72 19.63
C LYS A 223 21.27 -12.68 18.50
N ARG A 224 20.43 -12.73 17.46
CA ARG A 224 20.58 -13.68 16.34
C ARG A 224 19.97 -13.15 15.06
N VAL A 225 20.56 -13.51 13.94
CA VAL A 225 19.98 -13.34 12.59
C VAL A 225 20.04 -14.67 11.87
N ILE A 226 18.91 -15.15 11.43
CA ILE A 226 18.81 -16.30 10.55
C ILE A 226 18.22 -15.91 9.22
N SER A 227 18.59 -16.60 8.17
CA SER A 227 18.10 -16.33 6.81
C SER A 227 17.68 -17.61 6.12
N THR A 228 16.71 -17.48 5.24
CA THR A 228 16.34 -18.53 4.32
C THR A 228 16.00 -17.97 2.95
N ASN A 229 16.31 -18.74 1.91
CA ASN A 229 15.84 -18.55 0.54
C ASN A 229 14.97 -19.74 0.10
N ASP A 230 14.53 -20.57 1.05
CA ASP A 230 13.61 -21.66 0.80
C ASP A 230 12.31 -21.12 0.20
N ILE A 231 11.96 -21.65 -0.98
CA ILE A 231 10.81 -21.17 -1.74
C ILE A 231 9.49 -21.44 -1.04
N GLY A 232 9.38 -22.57 -0.35
CA GLY A 232 8.19 -22.94 0.43
C GLY A 232 7.93 -21.93 1.55
N TYR A 233 8.99 -21.53 2.27
CA TYR A 233 8.88 -20.50 3.30
C TYR A 233 8.52 -19.13 2.72
N ILE A 234 9.13 -18.75 1.60
CA ILE A 234 8.80 -17.51 0.92
C ILE A 234 7.34 -17.49 0.45
N GLU A 235 6.82 -18.59 -0.08
CA GLU A 235 5.42 -18.73 -0.46
C GLU A 235 4.48 -18.65 0.74
N TYR A 236 4.83 -19.30 1.83
CA TYR A 236 4.12 -19.18 3.10
C TYR A 236 4.06 -17.71 3.57
N LEU A 237 5.19 -17.00 3.59
CA LEU A 237 5.21 -15.57 3.91
C LEU A 237 4.33 -14.73 2.97
N TRP A 238 4.32 -15.06 1.70
CA TRP A 238 3.48 -14.37 0.71
C TRP A 238 1.99 -14.62 0.92
N SER A 239 1.61 -15.81 1.34
CA SER A 239 0.22 -16.14 1.69
C SER A 239 -0.27 -15.33 2.88
N LEU A 240 0.63 -15.01 3.83
CA LEU A 240 0.36 -14.14 4.97
C LEU A 240 0.41 -12.62 4.64
N GLY A 241 0.66 -12.26 3.38
CA GLY A 241 0.70 -10.87 2.94
C GLY A 241 2.08 -10.20 2.98
N TYR A 242 3.14 -10.88 3.39
CA TYR A 242 4.52 -10.36 3.44
C TYR A 242 5.20 -10.37 2.05
N LYS A 243 4.61 -9.65 1.09
CA LYS A 243 5.05 -9.64 -0.32
C LYS A 243 6.12 -8.59 -0.65
N HIS A 244 6.54 -7.78 0.30
CA HIS A 244 7.41 -6.65 0.02
C HIS A 244 8.88 -7.02 -0.07
N ASN A 245 9.46 -6.75 -1.23
CA ASN A 245 10.90 -6.64 -1.40
C ASN A 245 11.35 -5.29 -0.84
N MET A 246 12.02 -5.29 0.30
CA MET A 246 12.50 -4.07 0.93
C MET A 246 13.91 -3.73 0.47
N ARG A 247 14.05 -2.50 -0.06
CA ARG A 247 15.35 -1.87 -0.33
C ARG A 247 15.91 -1.11 0.89
N THR A 248 15.09 -0.91 1.92
CA THR A 248 15.43 -0.19 3.14
C THR A 248 14.88 -0.91 4.35
N TYR A 249 15.55 -0.80 5.49
CA TYR A 249 15.12 -1.37 6.76
C TYR A 249 13.68 -0.99 7.10
N ARG A 250 12.78 -1.92 6.95
CA ARG A 250 11.49 -1.88 7.62
C ARG A 250 11.29 -3.24 8.26
N TYR A 251 11.04 -3.22 9.54
CA TYR A 251 10.77 -4.41 10.30
C TYR A 251 9.27 -4.64 10.33
N TRP A 252 8.85 -5.84 9.98
CA TRP A 252 7.52 -6.30 10.29
C TRP A 252 7.57 -6.92 11.68
N PRO A 253 6.82 -6.42 12.67
CA PRO A 253 6.68 -7.12 13.92
C PRO A 253 6.03 -8.47 13.60
N VAL A 254 6.75 -9.54 13.90
CA VAL A 254 6.24 -10.89 13.76
C VAL A 254 5.36 -11.12 14.98
N GLN A 255 4.07 -11.15 14.77
CA GLN A 255 3.15 -11.58 15.82
C GLN A 255 3.25 -13.10 15.92
N GLY A 256 3.92 -13.55 17.00
CA GLY A 256 3.59 -14.80 17.61
C GLY A 256 4.28 -16.07 17.15
N LYS A 257 3.85 -17.05 17.86
CA LYS A 257 4.18 -18.47 17.87
C LYS A 257 4.22 -19.12 16.47
N ASP A 258 3.31 -18.70 15.58
CA ASP A 258 3.08 -19.39 14.29
C ASP A 258 4.27 -19.30 13.32
N LEU A 259 4.95 -18.16 13.23
CA LEU A 259 6.13 -18.01 12.36
C LEU A 259 7.37 -18.72 12.89
N VAL A 260 7.48 -18.86 14.21
CA VAL A 260 8.60 -19.55 14.86
C VAL A 260 8.41 -21.06 14.80
N ASP A 261 7.18 -21.54 14.92
CA ASP A 261 6.87 -22.97 14.80
C ASP A 261 7.11 -23.46 13.36
N GLU A 262 6.84 -22.62 12.37
CA GLU A 262 7.10 -22.92 10.95
C GLU A 262 8.59 -22.93 10.59
N ILE A 263 9.47 -22.24 11.34
CA ILE A 263 10.94 -22.28 11.10
C ILE A 263 11.48 -23.72 11.08
N LYS A 264 10.89 -24.62 11.86
CA LYS A 264 11.33 -26.02 11.97
C LYS A 264 11.12 -26.82 10.67
N ASN A 265 10.23 -26.35 9.82
CA ASN A 265 9.83 -27.03 8.59
C ASN A 265 10.68 -26.63 7.37
N TYR A 266 11.61 -25.67 7.53
CA TYR A 266 12.36 -25.07 6.43
C TYR A 266 13.84 -24.90 6.77
N ASP A 267 14.67 -24.83 5.73
CA ASP A 267 16.10 -24.64 5.88
C ASP A 267 16.47 -23.19 6.16
N PHE A 268 17.13 -22.95 7.29
CA PHE A 268 17.65 -21.65 7.68
C PHE A 268 19.16 -21.65 7.89
N THR A 269 19.81 -20.60 7.42
CA THR A 269 21.22 -20.32 7.66
C THR A 269 21.40 -19.27 8.75
N VAL A 270 22.23 -19.55 9.71
CA VAL A 270 22.59 -18.58 10.76
C VAL A 270 23.63 -17.61 10.21
N LEU A 271 23.29 -16.33 10.13
CA LEU A 271 24.19 -15.26 9.68
C LEU A 271 24.92 -14.58 10.84
N LYS A 272 24.30 -14.57 12.03
CA LYS A 272 24.83 -13.99 13.24
C LYS A 272 24.28 -14.70 14.49
N GLY A 273 25.10 -14.92 15.49
CA GLY A 273 24.74 -15.60 16.72
C GLY A 273 25.19 -17.06 16.73
N GLU A 274 24.79 -17.81 17.75
CA GLU A 274 25.11 -19.23 17.82
C GLU A 274 24.35 -20.09 16.81
N PRO A 275 24.95 -21.17 16.30
CA PRO A 275 24.27 -22.07 15.38
C PRO A 275 23.00 -22.65 16.03
N MET A 276 21.99 -22.89 15.19
CA MET A 276 20.82 -23.65 15.63
C MET A 276 21.26 -25.11 15.80
N ASN A 277 21.27 -25.61 17.02
CA ASN A 277 21.36 -27.04 17.24
C ASN A 277 20.09 -27.72 16.68
N GLU A 278 20.19 -28.94 16.20
CA GLU A 278 19.18 -29.73 15.45
C GLU A 278 17.79 -29.85 16.10
N ALA A 279 17.62 -29.38 17.31
CA ALA A 279 16.32 -29.12 17.92
C ALA A 279 16.35 -27.71 18.51
N TYR A 280 15.76 -26.75 17.82
CA TYR A 280 15.44 -25.48 18.46
C TYR A 280 14.33 -25.71 19.49
N GLN A 281 14.74 -26.30 20.61
CA GLN A 281 13.95 -26.21 21.83
C GLN A 281 14.24 -24.82 22.38
N PHE A 282 13.21 -23.98 22.48
CA PHE A 282 13.29 -22.81 23.32
C PHE A 282 13.86 -23.28 24.66
N THR A 283 14.97 -22.71 25.06
CA THR A 283 15.47 -22.99 26.41
C THR A 283 14.39 -22.55 27.39
N ASN A 284 14.31 -23.17 28.56
CA ASN A 284 13.40 -22.71 29.60
C ASN A 284 13.59 -21.20 29.90
N GLU A 285 14.78 -20.65 29.66
CA GLU A 285 15.06 -19.23 29.74
C GLU A 285 14.40 -18.42 28.61
N ASP A 286 14.38 -18.90 27.36
CA ASP A 286 13.70 -18.23 26.25
C ASP A 286 12.18 -18.22 26.49
N ILE A 287 11.62 -19.33 26.98
CA ILE A 287 10.20 -19.45 27.37
C ILE A 287 9.90 -18.52 28.55
N LYS A 288 10.76 -18.47 29.57
CA LYS A 288 10.60 -17.60 30.74
C LYS A 288 10.63 -16.13 30.34
N LEU A 289 11.55 -15.73 29.47
CA LEU A 289 11.64 -14.39 28.94
C LEU A 289 10.40 -14.01 28.12
N MET A 290 9.87 -14.91 27.30
CA MET A 290 8.61 -14.67 26.55
C MET A 290 7.42 -14.53 27.50
N VAL A 291 7.34 -15.34 28.54
CA VAL A 291 6.29 -15.24 29.57
C VAL A 291 6.40 -13.94 30.34
N GLU A 292 7.59 -13.52 30.76
CA GLU A 292 7.82 -12.23 31.41
C GLU A 292 7.39 -11.05 30.54
N MET A 293 7.68 -11.09 29.25
CA MET A 293 7.26 -10.05 28.30
C MET A 293 5.75 -9.99 28.10
N VAL A 294 5.07 -11.14 28.07
CA VAL A 294 3.61 -11.20 28.02
C VAL A 294 3.00 -10.64 29.29
N LEU A 295 3.57 -11.00 30.43
CA LEU A 295 3.11 -10.51 31.74
C LEU A 295 3.34 -9.00 31.93
N ASP A 296 4.45 -8.45 31.45
CA ASP A 296 4.70 -7.01 31.49
C ASP A 296 3.74 -6.21 30.58
N ARG A 297 3.33 -6.80 29.45
CA ARG A 297 2.26 -6.22 28.61
C ARG A 297 0.90 -6.23 29.29
N ILE A 298 0.59 -7.32 29.98
CA ILE A 298 -0.67 -7.51 30.70
C ILE A 298 -0.74 -6.62 31.95
N LYS A 299 0.37 -6.39 32.66
CA LYS A 299 0.46 -5.49 33.82
C LYS A 299 0.25 -4.01 33.47
N GLY A 300 0.37 -3.63 32.20
CA GLY A 300 0.03 -2.28 31.72
C GLY A 300 -1.46 -2.01 31.57
N GLU A 301 -2.32 -3.02 31.68
CA GLU A 301 -3.79 -2.89 31.66
C GLU A 301 -4.31 -3.13 33.08
N ASP A 302 -4.70 -2.05 33.76
CA ASP A 302 -5.24 -2.05 35.14
C ASP A 302 -6.38 -3.06 35.30
N ASN A 303 -6.12 -4.27 35.73
CA ASN A 303 -7.05 -5.22 36.38
C ASN A 303 -6.70 -6.72 36.26
N LEU A 304 -5.47 -7.16 36.32
CA LEU A 304 -5.19 -8.60 36.28
C LEU A 304 -4.39 -9.10 37.50
N VAL A 305 -4.89 -10.23 38.03
CA VAL A 305 -4.37 -11.01 39.14
C VAL A 305 -2.86 -11.26 39.00
N ASP A 306 -2.11 -11.20 40.09
CA ASP A 306 -0.68 -11.51 40.18
C ASP A 306 -0.38 -12.95 39.70
N ILE A 307 -0.17 -13.11 38.39
CA ILE A 307 0.27 -14.35 37.77
C ILE A 307 1.80 -14.27 37.70
N THR A 308 2.48 -15.21 38.37
CA THR A 308 3.95 -15.32 38.32
C THR A 308 4.38 -16.29 37.20
N PRO A 309 5.58 -16.12 36.62
CA PRO A 309 6.12 -17.04 35.59
C PRO A 309 6.10 -18.50 36.01
N ASP A 310 6.34 -18.78 37.31
CA ASP A 310 6.38 -20.12 37.87
C ASP A 310 4.98 -20.81 37.89
N MET A 311 3.89 -20.03 37.96
CA MET A 311 2.54 -20.56 37.87
C MET A 311 2.19 -21.05 36.45
N ILE A 312 2.73 -20.40 35.41
CA ILE A 312 2.53 -20.79 34.02
C ILE A 312 3.38 -22.02 33.66
N LEU A 313 4.60 -22.10 34.17
CA LEU A 313 5.53 -23.19 33.92
C LEU A 313 5.19 -24.48 34.72
N SER A 314 4.37 -24.38 35.76
CA SER A 314 3.90 -25.53 36.55
C SER A 314 2.66 -26.21 35.97
N ASP A 315 2.03 -25.65 34.94
CA ASP A 315 0.89 -26.25 34.26
C ASP A 315 1.36 -27.39 33.32
N ASP A 316 0.96 -28.61 33.65
CA ASP A 316 1.36 -29.82 32.90
C ASP A 316 0.85 -29.86 31.44
N SER A 317 -0.05 -28.93 31.06
CA SER A 317 -0.52 -28.77 29.67
C SER A 317 0.56 -28.30 28.68
N PHE A 318 1.69 -27.80 29.16
CA PHE A 318 2.82 -27.35 28.35
C PHE A 318 3.97 -28.37 28.25
N LYS A 319 3.79 -29.57 28.81
CA LYS A 319 4.84 -30.63 28.81
C LYS A 319 4.73 -31.67 27.71
N ASN A 320 3.83 -31.49 26.72
CA ASN A 320 3.66 -32.38 25.58
C ASN A 320 4.09 -31.77 24.26
#